data_830d2c2c1d94ce2308d51da2e05bcdd7
#
_entry.id   830d2c2c1d94ce2308d51da2e05bcdd7
#
_cell.length_a   1.000
_cell.length_b   1.000
_cell.length_c   1.000
_cell.angle_alpha   90.00
_cell.angle_beta   90.00
_cell.angle_gamma   90.00
#
_symmetry.space_group_name_H-M   'P 1'
#
loop_
_entity.id
_entity.type
_entity.pdbx_description
1 polymer ?
#
loop_
_entity_poly.entity_id
_entity_poly.type
_entity_poly.pdbx_seq_one_letter_code
_entity_poly.pdbx_strand_id
1 'polypeptide(L)'
;MKKFAKTSMAVLLYIASYTSVFPAHALDEIFAQEQNIHNTSVDDEEIKNILLNEPPQRLKELLSKNIDPNIDYGCSTLLNKAIQSLIASQDPAATPEDTLEKISILIDAGADVNLATCGLTPLATLTGIPYMARKMEKAYMETISLNIDYSTDMCHVNGVAKICKDTSPGEREQMKAEIRQIFQEEMKKIEPYYIKIADILLQHGADINKKSNEVAPLHFAAQVPQNEKPILLKYFLEKGANPNIRDFQGNTPLFAANFACNREAIDLLLKFGADLNIRNNAGILYKDFKTGELYTFN
;
A
#
# COMPACT_ATOMS: atom_id res chain seq x y z
N MET A 1 -21.44 20.50 7.63
CA MET A 1 -20.29 20.38 6.72
C MET A 1 -19.00 19.90 7.39
N LYS A 2 -18.58 20.35 8.57
CA LYS A 2 -17.33 19.86 9.23
C LYS A 2 -17.38 18.45 9.87
N LYS A 3 -18.53 17.80 9.97
CA LYS A 3 -18.68 16.42 10.52
C LYS A 3 -18.52 15.33 9.45
N PHE A 4 -18.64 15.66 8.16
CA PHE A 4 -18.52 14.71 7.06
C PHE A 4 -17.06 14.54 6.55
N ALA A 5 -16.18 15.49 6.82
CA ALA A 5 -14.77 15.39 6.42
C ALA A 5 -13.96 14.34 7.22
N LYS A 6 -14.53 13.77 8.29
CA LYS A 6 -13.91 12.65 9.05
C LYS A 6 -14.38 11.26 8.61
N THR A 7 -15.27 11.21 7.66
CA THR A 7 -15.65 9.97 6.98
C THR A 7 -14.66 9.70 5.84
N SER A 8 -13.43 9.66 6.24
CA SER A 8 -12.22 9.53 5.47
C SER A 8 -12.17 8.24 4.63
N MET A 9 -11.05 7.96 4.06
CA MET A 9 -10.68 6.74 3.33
C MET A 9 -11.27 5.45 3.92
N ALA A 10 -11.50 5.40 5.26
CA ALA A 10 -12.21 4.30 5.94
C ALA A 10 -13.66 4.11 5.45
N VAL A 11 -14.40 5.17 5.13
CA VAL A 11 -15.75 5.03 4.52
C VAL A 11 -15.67 4.65 3.06
N LEU A 12 -14.67 5.15 2.33
CA LEU A 12 -14.42 4.71 0.97
C LEU A 12 -14.02 3.22 0.94
N LEU A 13 -13.23 2.77 1.92
CA LEU A 13 -12.86 1.37 2.12
C LEU A 13 -14.02 0.53 2.67
N TYR A 14 -14.83 1.08 3.58
CA TYR A 14 -16.05 0.45 4.10
C TYR A 14 -17.10 0.27 3.00
N ILE A 15 -17.32 1.27 2.16
CA ILE A 15 -18.19 1.14 0.97
C ILE A 15 -17.59 0.14 -0.01
N ALA A 16 -16.27 0.10 -0.21
CA ALA A 16 -15.61 -0.88 -1.05
C ALA A 16 -15.64 -2.31 -0.48
N SER A 17 -15.69 -2.49 0.84
CA SER A 17 -15.77 -3.82 1.47
C SER A 17 -17.19 -4.37 1.58
N TYR A 18 -18.21 -3.49 1.58
CA TYR A 18 -19.62 -3.89 1.60
C TYR A 18 -20.24 -4.03 0.20
N THR A 19 -19.62 -3.45 -0.79
CA THR A 19 -20.04 -3.67 -2.17
C THR A 19 -19.20 -4.81 -2.73
N SER A 20 -19.86 -5.91 -3.09
CA SER A 20 -19.33 -7.05 -3.84
C SER A 20 -18.74 -6.68 -5.23
N VAL A 21 -18.12 -5.53 -5.33
CA VAL A 21 -17.66 -4.86 -6.56
C VAL A 21 -16.17 -4.91 -6.76
N PHE A 22 -15.42 -5.08 -5.69
CA PHE A 22 -14.16 -5.75 -5.96
C PHE A 22 -14.55 -7.17 -6.33
N PRO A 23 -14.22 -7.66 -7.54
CA PRO A 23 -14.10 -9.08 -7.63
C PRO A 23 -13.24 -9.42 -6.41
N ALA A 24 -13.80 -10.21 -5.49
CA ALA A 24 -13.10 -10.75 -4.34
C ALA A 24 -11.68 -11.16 -4.72
N HIS A 25 -11.48 -11.58 -5.94
CA HIS A 25 -10.23 -11.86 -6.61
C HIS A 25 -9.18 -10.72 -6.65
N ALA A 26 -9.48 -9.45 -6.61
CA ALA A 26 -8.41 -8.44 -6.71
C ALA A 26 -7.82 -8.08 -5.34
N LEU A 27 -8.59 -8.22 -4.26
CA LEU A 27 -8.07 -8.24 -2.89
C LEU A 27 -7.83 -9.69 -2.46
N ASP A 28 -8.66 -10.65 -2.90
CA ASP A 28 -8.48 -12.07 -2.64
C ASP A 28 -7.30 -12.67 -3.40
N GLU A 29 -6.88 -12.19 -4.55
CA GLU A 29 -5.58 -12.61 -5.14
C GLU A 29 -4.40 -12.07 -4.32
N ILE A 30 -4.58 -10.96 -3.61
CA ILE A 30 -3.60 -10.48 -2.62
C ILE A 30 -3.81 -11.16 -1.26
N PHE A 31 -5.02 -11.62 -0.95
CA PHE A 31 -5.40 -12.24 0.33
C PHE A 31 -5.87 -13.70 0.23
N ALA A 32 -6.10 -14.28 -0.93
CA ALA A 32 -6.77 -15.57 -1.15
C ALA A 32 -5.85 -16.75 -1.50
N GLN A 33 -4.58 -16.71 -1.11
CA GLN A 33 -3.88 -17.98 -0.85
C GLN A 33 -4.06 -18.46 0.59
N GLU A 34 -5.15 -18.06 1.24
CA GLU A 34 -5.49 -18.43 2.63
C GLU A 34 -6.13 -19.82 2.73
N GLN A 35 -5.50 -20.85 2.20
CA GLN A 35 -5.84 -22.20 2.62
C GLN A 35 -4.58 -23.01 2.88
N ASN A 36 -4.03 -22.87 4.08
CA ASN A 36 -3.59 -24.01 4.88
C ASN A 36 -2.88 -23.60 6.18
N ILE A 37 -3.45 -24.09 7.29
CA ILE A 37 -2.78 -24.47 8.52
C ILE A 37 -2.28 -23.33 9.41
N HIS A 38 -3.05 -22.97 10.44
CA HIS A 38 -2.41 -22.83 11.75
C HIS A 38 -3.42 -23.12 12.88
N ASN A 39 -3.01 -24.05 13.71
CA ASN A 39 -3.68 -24.45 14.95
C ASN A 39 -3.35 -23.41 16.03
N THR A 40 -3.78 -22.16 15.83
CA THR A 40 -3.67 -21.11 16.85
C THR A 40 -4.98 -21.01 17.61
N SER A 41 -4.87 -20.83 18.94
CA SER A 41 -6.03 -20.69 19.85
C SER A 41 -6.79 -19.36 19.66
N VAL A 42 -6.39 -18.53 18.72
CA VAL A 42 -6.95 -17.21 18.40
C VAL A 42 -7.39 -17.20 16.95
N ASP A 43 -8.59 -16.70 16.71
CA ASP A 43 -9.19 -16.60 15.39
C ASP A 43 -8.43 -15.57 14.52
N ASP A 44 -8.13 -15.94 13.28
CA ASP A 44 -7.45 -15.06 12.31
C ASP A 44 -8.21 -13.75 12.11
N GLU A 45 -9.55 -13.79 12.14
CA GLU A 45 -10.37 -12.59 12.02
C GLU A 45 -10.29 -11.69 13.25
N GLU A 46 -10.13 -12.25 14.47
CA GLU A 46 -9.87 -11.48 15.69
C GLU A 46 -8.54 -10.74 15.57
N ILE A 47 -7.48 -11.41 15.12
CA ILE A 47 -6.15 -10.82 14.94
C ILE A 47 -6.19 -9.70 13.90
N LYS A 48 -6.82 -9.93 12.78
CA LYS A 48 -7.00 -8.95 11.71
C LYS A 48 -7.76 -7.73 12.22
N ASN A 49 -8.84 -7.93 12.96
CA ASN A 49 -9.61 -6.85 13.56
C ASN A 49 -8.77 -6.02 14.55
N ILE A 50 -8.00 -6.67 15.42
CA ILE A 50 -7.11 -6.00 16.38
C ILE A 50 -6.07 -5.15 15.63
N LEU A 51 -5.45 -5.69 14.58
CA LEU A 51 -4.42 -4.96 13.83
C LEU A 51 -4.99 -3.78 13.05
N LEU A 52 -6.16 -3.94 12.45
CA LEU A 52 -6.76 -2.93 11.57
C LEU A 52 -7.59 -1.90 12.33
N ASN A 53 -8.42 -2.32 13.29
CA ASN A 53 -9.51 -1.52 13.78
C ASN A 53 -9.47 -1.22 15.29
N GLU A 54 -8.73 -2.00 16.10
CA GLU A 54 -8.70 -1.81 17.54
C GLU A 54 -7.48 -0.99 18.02
N PRO A 55 -7.55 -0.39 19.23
CA PRO A 55 -6.43 0.39 19.75
C PRO A 55 -5.21 -0.50 20.09
N PRO A 56 -3.98 0.09 20.13
CA PRO A 56 -2.73 -0.65 20.34
C PRO A 56 -2.70 -1.51 21.61
N GLN A 57 -3.46 -1.15 22.64
CA GLN A 57 -3.55 -1.88 23.90
C GLN A 57 -4.07 -3.31 23.70
N ARG A 58 -5.01 -3.51 22.77
CA ARG A 58 -5.53 -4.85 22.46
C ARG A 58 -4.47 -5.74 21.84
N LEU A 59 -3.56 -5.19 21.06
CA LEU A 59 -2.43 -5.93 20.54
C LEU A 59 -1.47 -6.39 21.65
N LYS A 60 -1.21 -5.56 22.66
CA LYS A 60 -0.43 -5.95 23.84
C LYS A 60 -1.08 -7.11 24.61
N GLU A 61 -2.40 -7.04 24.81
CA GLU A 61 -3.17 -8.13 25.44
C GLU A 61 -3.09 -9.42 24.62
N LEU A 62 -3.20 -9.33 23.29
CA LEU A 62 -3.08 -10.47 22.38
C LEU A 62 -1.70 -11.14 22.50
N LEU A 63 -0.64 -10.35 22.42
CA LEU A 63 0.74 -10.85 22.50
C LEU A 63 1.09 -11.43 23.89
N SER A 64 0.41 -10.97 24.97
CA SER A 64 0.55 -11.54 26.30
C SER A 64 0.09 -13.01 26.41
N LYS A 65 -0.70 -13.49 25.44
CA LYS A 65 -1.10 -14.90 25.31
C LYS A 65 -0.02 -15.79 24.64
N ASN A 66 1.19 -15.30 24.54
CA ASN A 66 2.35 -16.01 23.97
C ASN A 66 2.19 -16.34 22.47
N ILE A 67 1.59 -15.42 21.72
CA ILE A 67 1.49 -15.52 20.26
C ILE A 67 2.82 -15.13 19.64
N ASP A 68 3.29 -15.93 18.69
CA ASP A 68 4.51 -15.63 17.93
C ASP A 68 4.25 -14.41 17.01
N PRO A 69 4.97 -13.27 17.17
CA PRO A 69 4.81 -12.10 16.33
C PRO A 69 5.21 -12.35 14.86
N ASN A 70 5.92 -13.44 14.59
CA ASN A 70 6.40 -13.82 13.26
C ASN A 70 5.50 -14.81 12.54
N ILE A 71 4.37 -15.14 13.12
CA ILE A 71 3.42 -16.07 12.50
C ILE A 71 2.97 -15.56 11.13
N ASP A 72 2.87 -16.47 10.17
CA ASP A 72 2.34 -16.18 8.84
C ASP A 72 0.82 -16.38 8.83
N TYR A 73 0.09 -15.30 8.69
CA TYR A 73 -1.36 -15.28 8.51
C TYR A 73 -1.70 -15.07 7.04
N GLY A 74 -1.69 -16.14 6.28
CA GLY A 74 -2.09 -16.07 4.88
C GLY A 74 -1.27 -15.06 4.08
N CYS A 75 0.03 -15.35 3.92
CA CYS A 75 0.96 -14.51 3.17
C CYS A 75 1.29 -13.14 3.80
N SER A 76 1.04 -12.94 5.09
CA SER A 76 1.36 -11.68 5.76
C SER A 76 1.73 -11.91 7.23
N THR A 77 2.83 -11.31 7.69
CA THR A 77 3.14 -11.27 9.13
C THR A 77 2.26 -10.25 9.85
N LEU A 78 2.20 -10.34 11.20
CA LEU A 78 1.53 -9.31 12.00
C LEU A 78 2.11 -7.92 11.72
N LEU A 79 3.43 -7.83 11.52
CA LEU A 79 4.11 -6.57 11.22
C LEU A 79 3.68 -6.00 9.86
N ASN A 80 3.59 -6.84 8.83
CA ASN A 80 3.10 -6.40 7.52
C ASN A 80 1.64 -5.94 7.57
N LYS A 81 0.78 -6.67 8.30
CA LYS A 81 -0.64 -6.27 8.50
C LYS A 81 -0.74 -4.94 9.28
N ALA A 82 0.09 -4.74 10.31
CA ALA A 82 0.14 -3.46 11.03
C ALA A 82 0.59 -2.31 10.11
N ILE A 83 1.57 -2.51 9.23
CA ILE A 83 1.96 -1.49 8.24
C ILE A 83 0.81 -1.19 7.28
N GLN A 84 0.09 -2.21 6.81
CA GLN A 84 -1.06 -2.04 5.93
C GLN A 84 -2.22 -1.30 6.59
N SER A 85 -2.37 -1.37 7.94
CA SER A 85 -3.42 -0.66 8.67
C SER A 85 -3.36 0.86 8.50
N LEU A 86 -2.21 1.40 8.08
CA LEU A 86 -2.07 2.82 7.76
C LEU A 86 -3.11 3.33 6.74
N ILE A 87 -3.55 2.45 5.83
CA ILE A 87 -4.55 2.77 4.80
C ILE A 87 -5.81 1.89 4.88
N ALA A 88 -5.74 0.76 5.58
CA ALA A 88 -6.79 -0.27 5.55
C ALA A 88 -7.71 -0.25 6.79
N SER A 89 -7.44 0.60 7.79
CA SER A 89 -8.30 0.71 8.97
C SER A 89 -9.70 1.19 8.59
N GLN A 90 -10.71 0.48 9.06
CA GLN A 90 -12.12 0.83 8.91
C GLN A 90 -12.66 1.62 10.10
N ASP A 91 -11.88 1.72 11.18
CA ASP A 91 -12.26 2.51 12.34
C ASP A 91 -11.97 4.00 12.09
N PRO A 92 -12.99 4.85 12.07
CA PRO A 92 -12.81 6.30 11.91
C PRO A 92 -12.07 6.95 13.09
N ALA A 93 -11.92 6.25 14.21
CA ALA A 93 -11.14 6.69 15.36
C ALA A 93 -9.68 6.26 15.29
N ALA A 94 -9.33 5.28 14.45
CA ALA A 94 -7.95 4.85 14.29
C ALA A 94 -7.09 5.98 13.71
N THR A 95 -5.91 6.14 14.27
CA THR A 95 -4.97 7.18 13.87
C THR A 95 -3.71 6.56 13.26
N PRO A 96 -2.98 7.29 12.41
CA PRO A 96 -1.66 6.83 11.97
C PRO A 96 -0.66 6.63 13.13
N GLU A 97 -0.85 7.34 14.24
CA GLU A 97 -0.09 7.15 15.48
C GLU A 97 -0.32 5.77 16.07
N ASP A 98 -1.55 5.26 16.05
CA ASP A 98 -1.87 3.88 16.50
C ASP A 98 -1.11 2.84 15.68
N THR A 99 -0.98 3.07 14.36
CA THR A 99 -0.17 2.22 13.49
C THR A 99 1.30 2.21 13.92
N LEU A 100 1.89 3.38 14.21
CA LEU A 100 3.28 3.45 14.70
C LEU A 100 3.45 2.72 16.02
N GLU A 101 2.49 2.88 16.97
CA GLU A 101 2.54 2.18 18.26
C GLU A 101 2.41 0.67 18.07
N LYS A 102 1.49 0.20 17.22
CA LYS A 102 1.35 -1.24 16.90
C LYS A 102 2.63 -1.84 16.31
N ILE A 103 3.29 -1.12 15.38
CA ILE A 103 4.56 -1.53 14.80
C ILE A 103 5.63 -1.66 15.88
N SER A 104 5.75 -0.67 16.77
CA SER A 104 6.71 -0.70 17.88
C SER A 104 6.44 -1.86 18.83
N ILE A 105 5.18 -2.09 19.22
CA ILE A 105 4.78 -3.23 20.07
C ILE A 105 5.19 -4.57 19.45
N LEU A 106 4.99 -4.74 18.15
CA LEU A 106 5.35 -5.99 17.45
C LEU A 106 6.86 -6.19 17.40
N ILE A 107 7.63 -5.14 17.13
CA ILE A 107 9.08 -5.19 17.12
C ILE A 107 9.63 -5.50 18.52
N ASP A 108 9.11 -4.85 19.56
CA ASP A 108 9.48 -5.11 20.97
C ASP A 108 9.12 -6.56 21.39
N ALA A 109 8.09 -7.13 20.80
CA ALA A 109 7.71 -8.54 20.99
C ALA A 109 8.58 -9.54 20.18
N GLY A 110 9.53 -9.07 19.39
CA GLY A 110 10.44 -9.90 18.60
C GLY A 110 10.01 -10.15 17.15
N ALA A 111 9.17 -9.29 16.57
CA ALA A 111 8.86 -9.36 15.14
C ALA A 111 10.12 -9.13 14.30
N ASP A 112 10.40 -10.03 13.36
CA ASP A 112 11.52 -9.90 12.42
C ASP A 112 11.18 -8.87 11.32
N VAL A 113 11.86 -7.74 11.37
CA VAL A 113 11.71 -6.64 10.40
C VAL A 113 12.17 -6.99 8.98
N ASN A 114 12.78 -8.17 8.82
CA ASN A 114 13.26 -8.69 7.55
C ASN A 114 12.49 -9.93 7.07
N LEU A 115 11.51 -10.42 7.83
CA LEU A 115 10.76 -11.62 7.47
C LEU A 115 9.89 -11.32 6.23
N ALA A 116 10.16 -12.09 5.17
CA ALA A 116 9.37 -12.02 3.96
C ALA A 116 8.34 -13.16 3.97
N THR A 117 7.07 -12.82 3.90
CA THR A 117 5.96 -13.75 3.71
C THR A 117 5.32 -13.51 2.35
N CYS A 118 5.06 -14.59 1.59
CA CYS A 118 4.65 -14.50 0.17
C CYS A 118 5.45 -13.47 -0.63
N GLY A 119 6.71 -13.33 -0.26
CA GLY A 119 7.64 -12.47 -0.98
C GLY A 119 7.60 -10.99 -0.64
N LEU A 120 6.95 -10.54 0.43
CA LEU A 120 6.99 -9.13 0.84
C LEU A 120 7.65 -8.97 2.22
N THR A 121 8.78 -8.26 2.26
CA THR A 121 9.38 -7.76 3.51
C THR A 121 8.58 -6.55 4.03
N PRO A 122 8.70 -6.20 5.33
CA PRO A 122 8.07 -4.99 5.87
C PRO A 122 8.38 -3.70 5.10
N LEU A 123 9.63 -3.50 4.66
CA LEU A 123 9.99 -2.35 3.83
C LEU A 123 9.34 -2.41 2.43
N ALA A 124 9.25 -3.59 1.81
CA ALA A 124 8.56 -3.75 0.53
C ALA A 124 7.05 -3.50 0.67
N THR A 125 6.44 -3.99 1.76
CA THR A 125 5.03 -3.71 2.10
C THR A 125 4.79 -2.21 2.22
N LEU A 126 5.64 -1.50 2.96
CA LEU A 126 5.54 -0.05 3.13
C LEU A 126 5.60 0.70 1.79
N THR A 127 6.54 0.33 0.90
CA THR A 127 6.68 0.98 -0.41
C THR A 127 5.55 0.64 -1.37
N GLY A 128 4.86 -0.47 -1.15
CA GLY A 128 3.69 -0.88 -1.90
C GLY A 128 2.42 -0.07 -1.55
N ILE A 129 2.35 0.54 -0.36
CA ILE A 129 1.15 1.26 0.11
C ILE A 129 0.69 2.35 -0.87
N PRO A 130 1.54 3.29 -1.34
CA PRO A 130 1.10 4.32 -2.28
C PRO A 130 0.55 3.74 -3.59
N TYR A 131 1.14 2.65 -4.07
CA TYR A 131 0.66 1.96 -5.28
C TYR A 131 -0.72 1.30 -5.05
N MET A 132 -0.90 0.62 -3.92
CA MET A 132 -2.17 -0.01 -3.55
C MET A 132 -3.28 1.03 -3.39
N ALA A 133 -3.00 2.12 -2.69
CA ALA A 133 -3.92 3.22 -2.51
C ALA A 133 -4.42 3.78 -3.86
N ARG A 134 -3.53 3.95 -4.84
CA ARG A 134 -3.91 4.39 -6.20
C ARG A 134 -4.72 3.36 -6.98
N LYS A 135 -4.41 2.07 -6.84
CA LYS A 135 -5.25 1.01 -7.44
C LYS A 135 -6.67 1.07 -6.91
N MET A 136 -6.82 1.30 -5.60
CA MET A 136 -8.12 1.45 -4.95
C MET A 136 -8.86 2.68 -5.45
N GLU A 137 -8.19 3.84 -5.54
CA GLU A 137 -8.76 5.06 -6.14
C GLU A 137 -9.26 4.79 -7.56
N LYS A 138 -8.41 4.19 -8.41
CA LYS A 138 -8.75 3.89 -9.81
C LYS A 138 -9.94 2.96 -9.92
N ALA A 139 -9.96 1.86 -9.17
CA ALA A 139 -11.07 0.91 -9.17
C ALA A 139 -12.37 1.58 -8.72
N TYR A 140 -12.31 2.45 -7.72
CA TYR A 140 -13.48 3.21 -7.27
C TYR A 140 -13.98 4.18 -8.34
N MET A 141 -13.08 4.85 -9.07
CA MET A 141 -13.44 5.73 -10.19
C MET A 141 -14.07 4.96 -11.36
N GLU A 142 -13.56 3.78 -11.66
CA GLU A 142 -14.14 2.90 -12.69
C GLU A 142 -15.53 2.44 -12.31
N THR A 143 -15.75 2.09 -11.05
CA THR A 143 -17.06 1.76 -10.48
C THR A 143 -18.09 2.86 -10.71
N ILE A 144 -17.76 4.11 -10.40
CA ILE A 144 -18.63 5.26 -10.63
C ILE A 144 -18.92 5.44 -12.14
N SER A 145 -17.94 5.11 -13.00
CA SER A 145 -18.07 5.21 -14.45
C SER A 145 -19.00 4.18 -15.06
N LEU A 146 -18.99 2.97 -14.53
CA LEU A 146 -19.70 1.82 -15.13
C LEU A 146 -21.18 1.75 -14.79
N ASN A 147 -21.69 2.67 -13.94
CA ASN A 147 -23.11 2.66 -13.53
C ASN A 147 -23.56 1.29 -12.95
N ILE A 148 -22.64 0.58 -12.29
CA ILE A 148 -22.90 -0.75 -11.74
C ILE A 148 -23.86 -0.62 -10.55
N ASP A 149 -24.87 -1.46 -10.56
CA ASP A 149 -25.93 -1.53 -9.55
C ASP A 149 -25.37 -2.18 -8.28
N TYR A 150 -25.03 -1.35 -7.29
CA TYR A 150 -24.62 -1.84 -5.98
C TYR A 150 -25.80 -1.94 -5.04
N SER A 151 -25.75 -2.87 -4.10
CA SER A 151 -26.82 -3.16 -3.15
C SER A 151 -27.27 -1.98 -2.26
N THR A 152 -26.55 -0.87 -2.34
CA THR A 152 -26.97 0.44 -1.86
C THR A 152 -26.99 1.40 -3.06
N ASP A 153 -28.11 1.55 -3.70
CA ASP A 153 -28.33 2.46 -4.86
C ASP A 153 -28.00 3.94 -4.60
N MET A 154 -27.26 4.29 -3.55
CA MET A 154 -27.10 5.64 -3.04
C MET A 154 -25.71 6.20 -3.26
N CYS A 155 -25.58 7.26 -4.02
CA CYS A 155 -24.40 8.10 -4.13
C CYS A 155 -24.62 9.43 -3.38
N HIS A 156 -23.53 10.06 -2.95
CA HIS A 156 -23.59 11.39 -2.35
C HIS A 156 -23.01 12.43 -3.32
N VAL A 157 -23.83 13.32 -3.81
CA VAL A 157 -23.43 14.44 -4.66
C VAL A 157 -23.68 15.72 -3.88
N ASN A 158 -22.67 16.55 -3.66
CA ASN A 158 -22.75 17.77 -2.85
C ASN A 158 -23.34 17.54 -1.44
N GLY A 159 -23.04 16.39 -0.83
CA GLY A 159 -23.56 16.02 0.49
C GLY A 159 -25.02 15.56 0.50
N VAL A 160 -25.66 15.40 -0.64
CA VAL A 160 -27.03 14.90 -0.81
C VAL A 160 -26.97 13.47 -1.33
N ALA A 161 -27.63 12.55 -0.62
CA ALA A 161 -27.75 11.16 -1.07
C ALA A 161 -28.68 11.10 -2.30
N LYS A 162 -28.19 10.51 -3.40
CA LYS A 162 -28.96 10.26 -4.63
C LYS A 162 -28.81 8.80 -5.04
N ILE A 163 -29.78 8.29 -5.82
CA ILE A 163 -29.65 6.97 -6.45
C ILE A 163 -28.62 7.09 -7.58
N CYS A 164 -27.57 6.27 -7.54
CA CYS A 164 -26.43 6.39 -8.48
C CYS A 164 -26.84 6.29 -9.95
N LYS A 165 -27.84 5.44 -10.27
CA LYS A 165 -28.38 5.30 -11.62
C LYS A 165 -29.07 6.54 -12.16
N ASP A 166 -29.52 7.42 -11.26
CA ASP A 166 -30.25 8.64 -11.63
C ASP A 166 -29.31 9.86 -11.76
N THR A 167 -27.98 9.66 -11.59
CA THR A 167 -26.99 10.74 -11.74
C THR A 167 -26.67 11.01 -13.19
N SER A 168 -26.66 12.29 -13.57
CA SER A 168 -26.22 12.71 -14.90
C SER A 168 -24.72 12.48 -15.11
N PRO A 169 -24.23 12.39 -16.36
CA PRO A 169 -22.79 12.31 -16.62
C PRO A 169 -21.98 13.44 -15.97
N GLY A 170 -22.51 14.66 -15.93
CA GLY A 170 -21.86 15.81 -15.30
C GLY A 170 -21.75 15.67 -13.79
N GLU A 171 -22.80 15.21 -13.11
CA GLU A 171 -22.78 14.94 -11.68
C GLU A 171 -21.79 13.82 -11.34
N ARG A 172 -21.66 12.78 -12.18
CA ARG A 172 -20.67 11.72 -11.99
C ARG A 172 -19.24 12.24 -12.08
N GLU A 173 -18.92 13.08 -13.05
CA GLU A 173 -17.58 13.67 -13.16
C GLU A 173 -17.27 14.61 -11.98
N GLN A 174 -18.25 15.37 -11.50
CA GLN A 174 -18.10 16.18 -10.29
C GLN A 174 -17.82 15.29 -9.07
N MET A 175 -18.56 14.21 -8.87
CA MET A 175 -18.36 13.25 -7.79
C MET A 175 -16.96 12.61 -7.83
N LYS A 176 -16.48 12.23 -9.02
CA LYS A 176 -15.12 11.72 -9.21
C LYS A 176 -14.07 12.76 -8.80
N ALA A 177 -14.27 14.03 -9.16
CA ALA A 177 -13.36 15.10 -8.79
C ALA A 177 -13.31 15.31 -7.27
N GLU A 178 -14.47 15.33 -6.60
CA GLU A 178 -14.56 15.44 -5.14
C GLU A 178 -13.88 14.27 -4.44
N ILE A 179 -14.12 13.04 -4.88
CA ILE A 179 -13.48 11.83 -4.31
C ILE A 179 -11.97 11.87 -4.52
N ARG A 180 -11.51 12.25 -5.71
CA ARG A 180 -10.07 12.38 -5.99
C ARG A 180 -9.43 13.41 -5.07
N GLN A 181 -10.09 14.53 -4.82
CA GLN A 181 -9.60 15.55 -3.90
C GLN A 181 -9.51 15.00 -2.46
N ILE A 182 -10.58 14.35 -1.97
CA ILE A 182 -10.59 13.73 -0.63
C ILE A 182 -9.46 12.71 -0.51
N PHE A 183 -9.30 11.85 -1.52
CA PHE A 183 -8.25 10.84 -1.53
C PHE A 183 -6.84 11.46 -1.46
N GLN A 184 -6.59 12.50 -2.25
CA GLN A 184 -5.31 13.22 -2.25
C GLN A 184 -5.04 13.91 -0.91
N GLU A 185 -6.05 14.49 -0.26
CA GLU A 185 -5.93 15.11 1.06
C GLU A 185 -5.58 14.08 2.14
N GLU A 186 -6.23 12.90 2.12
CA GLU A 186 -5.93 11.82 3.06
C GLU A 186 -4.52 11.24 2.82
N MET A 187 -4.13 11.02 1.56
CA MET A 187 -2.78 10.55 1.23
C MET A 187 -1.70 11.51 1.72
N LYS A 188 -1.90 12.82 1.60
CA LYS A 188 -0.97 13.83 2.16
C LYS A 188 -0.83 13.76 3.67
N LYS A 189 -1.89 13.38 4.40
CA LYS A 189 -1.82 13.25 5.87
C LYS A 189 -0.98 12.06 6.30
N ILE A 190 -1.02 10.96 5.53
CA ILE A 190 -0.28 9.74 5.87
C ILE A 190 1.16 9.72 5.32
N GLU A 191 1.48 10.55 4.33
CA GLU A 191 2.83 10.67 3.74
C GLU A 191 3.97 10.76 4.79
N PRO A 192 3.89 11.62 5.83
CA PRO A 192 4.94 11.71 6.85
C PRO A 192 5.16 10.42 7.62
N TYR A 193 4.13 9.58 7.70
CA TYR A 193 4.19 8.30 8.42
C TYR A 193 4.95 7.23 7.67
N TYR A 194 5.02 7.30 6.34
CA TYR A 194 5.89 6.42 5.56
C TYR A 194 7.34 6.53 6.00
N ILE A 195 7.82 7.76 6.20
CA ILE A 195 9.20 8.02 6.67
C ILE A 195 9.39 7.54 8.10
N LYS A 196 8.43 7.82 9.00
CA LYS A 196 8.49 7.37 10.40
C LYS A 196 8.54 5.83 10.50
N ILE A 197 7.70 5.14 9.73
CA ILE A 197 7.70 3.66 9.69
C ILE A 197 9.02 3.15 9.12
N ALA A 198 9.50 3.73 8.02
CA ALA A 198 10.79 3.36 7.44
C ALA A 198 11.94 3.57 8.43
N ASP A 199 11.96 4.69 9.18
CA ASP A 199 12.95 4.95 10.21
C ASP A 199 12.92 3.88 11.31
N ILE A 200 11.73 3.54 11.82
CA ILE A 200 11.57 2.49 12.84
C ILE A 200 12.12 1.15 12.32
N LEU A 201 11.73 0.73 11.13
CA LEU A 201 12.19 -0.53 10.55
C LEU A 201 13.71 -0.55 10.36
N LEU A 202 14.30 0.52 9.81
CA LEU A 202 15.75 0.62 9.59
C LEU A 202 16.56 0.68 10.90
N GLN A 203 16.06 1.38 11.93
CA GLN A 203 16.68 1.42 13.25
C GLN A 203 16.71 0.05 13.93
N HIS A 204 15.77 -0.83 13.61
CA HIS A 204 15.72 -2.21 14.11
C HIS A 204 16.34 -3.23 13.15
N GLY A 205 17.15 -2.78 12.18
CA GLY A 205 17.97 -3.64 11.34
C GLY A 205 17.28 -4.16 10.07
N ALA A 206 16.24 -3.50 9.59
CA ALA A 206 15.69 -3.83 8.28
C ALA A 206 16.74 -3.60 7.18
N ASP A 207 16.94 -4.60 6.32
CA ASP A 207 17.84 -4.48 5.18
C ASP A 207 17.13 -3.74 4.04
N ILE A 208 17.59 -2.51 3.77
CA ILE A 208 17.03 -1.63 2.74
C ILE A 208 17.14 -2.19 1.31
N ASN A 209 18.06 -3.14 1.11
CA ASN A 209 18.29 -3.79 -0.18
C ASN A 209 17.72 -5.21 -0.25
N LYS A 210 17.06 -5.69 0.82
CA LYS A 210 16.51 -7.04 0.84
C LYS A 210 15.41 -7.18 -0.20
N LYS A 211 15.63 -8.09 -1.14
CA LYS A 211 14.67 -8.38 -2.20
C LYS A 211 13.50 -9.21 -1.67
N SER A 212 12.33 -8.86 -2.14
CA SER A 212 11.07 -9.58 -1.95
C SER A 212 10.62 -10.11 -3.31
N ASN A 213 10.53 -11.43 -3.51
CA ASN A 213 10.30 -12.02 -4.83
C ASN A 213 11.26 -11.44 -5.90
N GLU A 214 12.53 -11.38 -5.55
CA GLU A 214 13.59 -10.81 -6.39
C GLU A 214 13.46 -9.30 -6.72
N VAL A 215 12.51 -8.59 -6.11
CA VAL A 215 12.30 -7.14 -6.28
C VAL A 215 12.67 -6.42 -4.98
N ALA A 216 13.53 -5.42 -5.06
CA ALA A 216 13.92 -4.63 -3.89
C ALA A 216 12.93 -3.49 -3.61
N PRO A 217 12.81 -3.01 -2.34
CA PRO A 217 11.95 -1.88 -1.98
C PRO A 217 12.16 -0.65 -2.87
N LEU A 218 13.39 -0.41 -3.32
CA LEU A 218 13.72 0.74 -4.15
C LEU A 218 13.05 0.71 -5.55
N HIS A 219 12.74 -0.47 -6.10
CA HIS A 219 11.99 -0.56 -7.36
C HIS A 219 10.56 -0.05 -7.18
N PHE A 220 9.89 -0.47 -6.10
CA PHE A 220 8.54 0.01 -5.80
C PHE A 220 8.54 1.52 -5.49
N ALA A 221 9.53 1.99 -4.71
CA ALA A 221 9.68 3.40 -4.39
C ALA A 221 9.98 4.27 -5.62
N ALA A 222 10.56 3.70 -6.69
CA ALA A 222 10.82 4.39 -7.96
C ALA A 222 9.60 4.43 -8.89
N GLN A 223 8.61 3.55 -8.67
CA GLN A 223 7.41 3.45 -9.50
C GLN A 223 6.32 4.45 -9.07
N VAL A 224 6.70 5.70 -8.88
CA VAL A 224 5.80 6.80 -8.51
C VAL A 224 5.34 7.54 -9.78
N PRO A 225 4.03 7.81 -9.97
CA PRO A 225 3.54 8.56 -11.13
C PRO A 225 4.20 9.92 -11.31
N GLN A 226 4.25 10.40 -12.55
CA GLN A 226 4.94 11.65 -12.93
C GLN A 226 4.47 12.90 -12.16
N ASN A 227 3.25 12.88 -11.61
CA ASN A 227 2.66 14.02 -10.91
C ASN A 227 2.82 13.93 -9.38
N GLU A 228 3.51 12.91 -8.89
CA GLU A 228 3.73 12.67 -7.47
C GLU A 228 5.22 12.77 -7.13
N LYS A 229 5.52 13.27 -5.93
CA LYS A 229 6.90 13.35 -5.44
C LYS A 229 7.39 11.97 -5.00
N PRO A 230 8.58 11.54 -5.39
CA PRO A 230 9.15 10.25 -5.01
C PRO A 230 9.79 10.30 -3.61
N ILE A 231 8.98 10.54 -2.57
CA ILE A 231 9.45 10.80 -1.19
C ILE A 231 10.20 9.61 -0.62
N LEU A 232 9.63 8.39 -0.70
CA LEU A 232 10.27 7.17 -0.22
C LEU A 232 11.52 6.83 -1.02
N LEU A 233 11.50 7.06 -2.34
CA LEU A 233 12.68 6.88 -3.19
C LEU A 233 13.84 7.76 -2.72
N LYS A 234 13.57 9.04 -2.53
CA LYS A 234 14.57 9.99 -2.03
C LYS A 234 15.12 9.55 -0.67
N TYR A 235 14.23 9.22 0.25
CA TYR A 235 14.58 8.79 1.59
C TYR A 235 15.47 7.52 1.58
N PHE A 236 15.10 6.50 0.81
CA PHE A 236 15.89 5.27 0.73
C PHE A 236 17.26 5.47 0.10
N LEU A 237 17.35 6.32 -0.93
CA LEU A 237 18.63 6.67 -1.53
C LEU A 237 19.54 7.42 -0.52
N GLU A 238 18.98 8.34 0.27
CA GLU A 238 19.71 9.02 1.36
C GLU A 238 20.16 8.07 2.47
N LYS A 239 19.43 6.96 2.70
CA LYS A 239 19.80 5.89 3.65
C LYS A 239 20.72 4.82 3.05
N GLY A 240 21.19 5.00 1.81
CA GLY A 240 22.19 4.12 1.19
C GLY A 240 21.61 2.92 0.44
N ALA A 241 20.35 2.98 0.02
CA ALA A 241 19.81 1.97 -0.90
C ALA A 241 20.62 1.95 -2.21
N ASN A 242 20.87 0.75 -2.74
CA ASN A 242 21.63 0.58 -3.97
C ASN A 242 20.81 0.96 -5.21
N PRO A 243 21.12 2.06 -5.93
CA PRO A 243 20.36 2.51 -7.08
C PRO A 243 20.50 1.58 -8.30
N ASN A 244 21.45 0.66 -8.26
CA ASN A 244 21.76 -0.28 -9.35
C ASN A 244 21.30 -1.72 -9.02
N ILE A 245 20.54 -1.91 -7.96
CA ILE A 245 20.00 -3.22 -7.61
C ILE A 245 19.11 -3.73 -8.75
N ARG A 246 19.23 -5.02 -9.07
CA ARG A 246 18.51 -5.63 -10.20
C ARG A 246 17.37 -6.51 -9.70
N ASP A 247 16.21 -6.43 -10.34
CA ASP A 247 15.08 -7.34 -10.12
C ASP A 247 15.27 -8.67 -10.86
N PHE A 248 14.25 -9.56 -10.82
CA PHE A 248 14.27 -10.86 -11.52
C PHE A 248 14.39 -10.74 -13.04
N GLN A 249 13.99 -9.64 -13.65
CA GLN A 249 14.15 -9.35 -15.06
C GLN A 249 15.49 -8.66 -15.37
N GLY A 250 16.29 -8.39 -14.34
CA GLY A 250 17.53 -7.63 -14.45
C GLY A 250 17.32 -6.13 -14.57
N ASN A 251 16.11 -5.62 -14.40
CA ASN A 251 15.84 -4.18 -14.40
C ASN A 251 16.39 -3.53 -13.14
N THR A 252 16.90 -2.32 -13.26
CA THR A 252 17.24 -1.46 -12.12
C THR A 252 16.06 -0.54 -11.78
N PRO A 253 16.06 0.15 -10.61
CA PRO A 253 15.03 1.15 -10.30
C PRO A 253 14.81 2.23 -11.37
N LEU A 254 15.82 2.49 -12.23
CA LEU A 254 15.66 3.39 -13.39
C LEU A 254 14.58 2.91 -14.36
N PHE A 255 14.43 1.59 -14.56
CA PHE A 255 13.37 1.06 -15.42
C PHE A 255 12.00 1.34 -14.81
N ALA A 256 11.84 1.18 -13.50
CA ALA A 256 10.59 1.46 -12.79
C ALA A 256 10.21 2.95 -12.87
N ALA A 257 11.18 3.85 -12.67
CA ALA A 257 10.98 5.29 -12.78
C ALA A 257 10.63 5.73 -14.21
N ASN A 258 11.29 5.13 -15.23
CA ASN A 258 10.99 5.39 -16.63
C ASN A 258 9.60 4.89 -17.02
N PHE A 259 9.21 3.70 -16.56
CA PHE A 259 7.86 3.18 -16.77
C PHE A 259 6.78 4.09 -16.17
N ALA A 260 7.03 4.62 -14.98
CA ALA A 260 6.13 5.58 -14.32
C ALA A 260 6.16 6.99 -14.97
N CYS A 261 7.04 7.21 -15.98
CA CYS A 261 7.25 8.51 -16.61
C CYS A 261 7.65 9.62 -15.62
N ASN A 262 8.20 9.27 -14.44
CA ASN A 262 8.54 10.21 -13.41
C ASN A 262 9.97 10.72 -13.56
N ARG A 263 10.10 11.94 -14.12
CA ARG A 263 11.39 12.57 -14.35
C ARG A 263 12.14 12.87 -13.07
N GLU A 264 11.45 13.30 -12.01
CA GLU A 264 12.06 13.58 -10.72
C GLU A 264 12.67 12.32 -10.10
N ALA A 265 11.99 11.18 -10.23
CA ALA A 265 12.53 9.89 -9.78
C ALA A 265 13.77 9.47 -10.57
N ILE A 266 13.78 9.68 -11.89
CA ILE A 266 14.97 9.42 -12.74
C ILE A 266 16.12 10.30 -12.30
N ASP A 267 15.91 11.61 -12.18
CA ASP A 267 16.94 12.58 -11.81
C ASP A 267 17.52 12.29 -10.40
N LEU A 268 16.67 11.86 -9.45
CA LEU A 268 17.12 11.42 -8.13
C LEU A 268 18.01 10.17 -8.22
N LEU A 269 17.58 9.14 -8.93
CA LEU A 269 18.37 7.91 -9.11
C LEU A 269 19.75 8.22 -9.72
N LEU A 270 19.79 9.06 -10.74
CA LEU A 270 21.04 9.48 -11.38
C LEU A 270 21.94 10.26 -10.41
N LYS A 271 21.37 11.17 -9.63
CA LYS A 271 22.10 11.92 -8.60
C LYS A 271 22.76 11.00 -7.57
N PHE A 272 22.14 9.87 -7.26
CA PHE A 272 22.66 8.87 -6.31
C PHE A 272 23.44 7.73 -6.98
N GLY A 273 23.86 7.90 -8.25
CA GLY A 273 24.80 7.00 -8.90
C GLY A 273 24.15 5.80 -9.63
N ALA A 274 22.91 5.95 -10.08
CA ALA A 274 22.33 4.97 -10.99
C ALA A 274 23.09 4.95 -12.33
N ASP A 275 23.49 3.74 -12.78
CA ASP A 275 24.21 3.55 -14.03
C ASP A 275 23.23 3.42 -15.21
N LEU A 276 23.34 4.35 -16.15
CA LEU A 276 22.54 4.41 -17.38
C LEU A 276 22.79 3.25 -18.36
N ASN A 277 23.92 2.55 -18.19
CA ASN A 277 24.40 1.56 -19.15
C ASN A 277 24.02 0.12 -18.75
N ILE A 278 23.39 -0.05 -17.59
CA ILE A 278 22.92 -1.37 -17.16
C ILE A 278 21.79 -1.82 -18.09
N ARG A 279 21.99 -2.95 -18.74
CA ARG A 279 20.97 -3.61 -19.55
C ARG A 279 20.26 -4.65 -18.69
N ASN A 280 18.95 -4.79 -18.90
CA ASN A 280 18.19 -5.89 -18.28
C ASN A 280 18.54 -7.24 -18.95
N ASN A 281 17.90 -8.33 -18.49
CA ASN A 281 18.15 -9.67 -19.00
C ASN A 281 17.79 -9.85 -20.51
N ALA A 282 16.94 -8.98 -21.05
CA ALA A 282 16.60 -8.92 -22.47
C ALA A 282 17.59 -8.05 -23.29
N GLY A 283 18.64 -7.52 -22.66
CA GLY A 283 19.62 -6.65 -23.32
C GLY A 283 19.13 -5.20 -23.53
N ILE A 284 18.02 -4.79 -22.94
CA ILE A 284 17.37 -3.49 -23.14
C ILE A 284 17.89 -2.49 -22.11
N LEU A 285 18.12 -1.24 -22.52
CA LEU A 285 18.41 -0.12 -21.62
C LEU A 285 17.09 0.51 -21.11
N TYR A 286 17.12 1.10 -19.91
CA TYR A 286 15.91 1.71 -19.31
C TYR A 286 15.21 2.71 -20.23
N LYS A 287 15.96 3.52 -20.99
CA LYS A 287 15.43 4.53 -21.93
C LYS A 287 14.76 3.93 -23.18
N ASP A 288 15.13 2.72 -23.55
CA ASP A 288 14.59 2.00 -24.71
C ASP A 288 13.37 1.14 -24.32
N PHE A 289 13.05 1.12 -23.05
CA PHE A 289 11.94 0.35 -22.50
C PHE A 289 10.60 1.04 -22.83
N LYS A 290 9.74 0.37 -23.59
CA LYS A 290 8.43 0.93 -23.98
C LYS A 290 7.45 0.82 -22.81
N THR A 291 6.76 1.92 -22.51
CA THR A 291 5.68 1.96 -21.54
C THR A 291 4.59 0.95 -21.92
N GLY A 292 4.29 0.03 -21.04
CA GLY A 292 3.25 -1.00 -21.23
C GLY A 292 3.73 -2.44 -21.09
N GLU A 293 5.03 -2.72 -21.04
CA GLU A 293 5.59 -4.09 -20.98
C GLU A 293 6.06 -4.52 -19.57
N LEU A 294 5.93 -3.67 -18.55
CA LEU A 294 6.34 -3.99 -17.17
C LEU A 294 5.18 -4.51 -16.34
N TYR A 295 5.44 -5.65 -15.71
CA TYR A 295 4.65 -6.25 -14.62
C TYR A 295 3.19 -6.57 -14.94
N THR A 296 2.96 -7.53 -15.82
CA THR A 296 1.82 -8.43 -15.63
C THR A 296 2.23 -9.39 -14.50
N PHE A 297 1.80 -9.12 -13.29
CA PHE A 297 1.76 -10.15 -12.26
C PHE A 297 0.73 -11.19 -12.73
N ASN A 298 1.22 -12.34 -13.22
CA ASN A 298 0.41 -13.54 -13.39
C ASN A 298 0.18 -14.18 -12.04
#